data_18e3a3bf687ab65939ef580f1b4a2316
#
_entry.id   18e3a3bf687ab65939ef580f1b4a2316
#
_cell.length_a   1.000
_cell.length_b   1.000
_cell.length_c   1.000
_cell.angle_alpha   90.00
_cell.angle_beta   90.00
_cell.angle_gamma   90.00
#
_symmetry.space_group_name_H-M   'P 1'
#
loop_
_entity.id
_entity.type
_entity.pdbx_description
1 polymer ?
#
loop_
_entity_poly.entity_id
_entity_poly.type
_entity_poly.pdbx_seq_one_letter_code
_entity_poly.pdbx_strand_id
1 'polypeptide(L)' 'MEMNHVLVVEDDKEIREGVEIYLKSQGYEVFQAADD' A
#
# COMPACT_ATOMS: atom_id res chain seq x y z
N MET A 1 6.33 -11.69 16.40
CA MET A 1 6.64 -11.59 14.97
C MET A 1 6.21 -10.26 14.41
N GLU A 2 7.07 -9.67 13.64
CA GLU A 2 6.79 -8.35 13.10
C GLU A 2 6.31 -8.46 11.68
N MET A 3 5.32 -7.63 11.35
CA MET A 3 4.90 -7.50 9.98
C MET A 3 5.59 -6.30 9.38
N ASN A 4 5.91 -6.42 8.12
CA ASN A 4 6.44 -5.27 7.39
C ASN A 4 5.33 -4.29 7.12
N HIS A 5 5.62 -3.04 7.37
CA HIS A 5 4.66 -1.97 7.14
C HIS A 5 5.11 -1.18 5.92
N VAL A 6 4.19 -0.91 5.04
CA VAL A 6 4.48 -0.16 3.84
C VAL A 6 3.50 0.99 3.74
N LEU A 7 4.04 2.17 3.53
CA LEU A 7 3.21 3.34 3.30
C LEU A 7 3.26 3.66 1.81
N VAL A 8 2.12 3.62 1.19
CA VAL A 8 2.00 3.91 -0.23
C VAL A 8 1.52 5.33 -0.41
N VAL A 9 2.34 6.15 -1.00
CA VAL A 9 1.99 7.54 -1.29
C VAL A 9 1.92 7.67 -2.80
N GLU A 10 0.71 7.76 -3.31
CA GLU A 10 0.50 7.83 -4.75
C GLU A 10 -0.82 8.54 -4.99
N ASP A 11 -0.79 9.58 -5.82
CA ASP A 11 -2.00 10.33 -6.09
C ASP A 11 -2.84 9.69 -7.18
N ASP A 12 -2.32 8.72 -7.91
CA ASP A 12 -3.12 7.97 -8.88
C ASP A 12 -3.78 6.81 -8.16
N LYS A 13 -5.11 6.88 -8.10
CA LYS A 13 -5.85 5.90 -7.32
C LYS A 13 -5.68 4.49 -7.85
N GLU A 14 -5.66 4.32 -9.16
CA GLU A 14 -5.56 2.99 -9.73
C GLU A 14 -4.21 2.36 -9.42
N ILE A 15 -3.16 3.16 -9.52
CA ILE A 15 -1.83 2.66 -9.20
C ILE A 15 -1.76 2.32 -7.73
N ARG A 16 -2.30 3.20 -6.89
CA ARG A 16 -2.25 2.99 -5.45
C ARG A 16 -2.95 1.70 -5.04
N GLU A 17 -4.12 1.46 -5.63
CA GLU A 17 -4.86 0.24 -5.29
C GLU A 17 -4.16 -1.00 -5.79
N GLY A 18 -3.56 -0.94 -6.97
CA GLY A 18 -2.82 -2.10 -7.48
C GLY A 18 -1.64 -2.45 -6.60
N VAL A 19 -0.92 -1.44 -6.16
CA VAL A 19 0.22 -1.68 -5.27
C VAL A 19 -0.24 -2.25 -3.95
N GLU A 20 -1.34 -1.74 -3.42
CA GLU A 20 -1.87 -2.25 -2.16
C GLU A 20 -2.21 -3.72 -2.27
N ILE A 21 -2.92 -4.09 -3.32
CA ILE A 21 -3.32 -5.47 -3.48
C ILE A 21 -2.10 -6.37 -3.59
N TYR A 22 -1.13 -5.93 -4.37
CA TYR A 22 0.08 -6.73 -4.54
C TYR A 22 0.81 -6.93 -3.22
N LEU A 23 1.01 -5.84 -2.48
CA LEU A 23 1.76 -5.94 -1.25
C LEU A 23 1.03 -6.76 -0.19
N LYS A 24 -0.28 -6.61 -0.13
CA LYS A 24 -1.05 -7.42 0.81
C LYS A 24 -0.94 -8.90 0.49
N SER A 25 -0.88 -9.24 -0.77
CA SER A 25 -0.74 -10.64 -1.15
C SER A 25 0.62 -11.19 -0.75
N GLN A 26 1.59 -10.32 -0.53
CA GLN A 26 2.92 -10.73 -0.07
C GLN A 26 3.04 -10.75 1.45
N GLY A 27 1.97 -10.40 2.14
CA GLY A 27 1.99 -10.44 3.59
C GLY A 27 2.39 -9.14 4.25
N TYR A 28 2.38 -8.05 3.54
CA TYR A 28 2.70 -6.74 4.12
C TYR A 28 1.44 -6.09 4.65
N GLU A 29 1.64 -5.26 5.66
CA GLU A 29 0.58 -4.38 6.11
C GLU A 29 0.73 -3.06 5.39
N VAL A 30 -0.31 -2.65 4.68
CA VAL A 30 -0.23 -1.52 3.77
C VAL A 30 -1.08 -0.38 4.28
N PHE A 31 -0.48 0.79 4.34
CA PHE A 31 -1.19 2.02 4.64
C PHE A 31 -1.15 2.92 3.42
N GLN A 32 -2.23 3.60 3.18
CA GLN A 32 -2.31 4.50 2.04
C GLN A 32 -2.37 5.93 2.51
N ALA A 33 -1.66 6.79 1.82
CA ALA A 33 -1.76 8.21 2.02
C ALA A 33 -2.05 8.86 0.69
N ALA A 34 -3.12 9.58 0.66
CA ALA A 34 -3.48 10.33 -0.53
C ALA A 34 -3.31 11.79 -0.21
N ASP A 35 -2.66 12.48 -1.10
CA ASP A 35 -2.43 13.89 -0.91
C ASP A 35 -3.45 14.66 -1.72
N ASP A 36 -4.26 15.38 -1.07
CA ASP A 36 -5.24 16.22 -1.76
C ASP A 36 -4.73 17.62 -1.91
#